data_dc901f97249b7004d8376c5c4f39f2b0
#
_entry.id   dc901f97249b7004d8376c5c4f39f2b0
#
_cell.length_a   1.000
_cell.length_b   1.000
_cell.length_c   1.000
_cell.angle_alpha   90.00
_cell.angle_beta   90.00
_cell.angle_gamma   90.00
#
_symmetry.space_group_name_H-M   'P 1'
#
loop_
_entity.id
_entity.type
_entity.pdbx_description
1 polymer ?
#
loop_
_entity_poly.entity_id
_entity_poly.type
_entity_poly.pdbx_seq_one_letter_code
_entity_poly.pdbx_strand_id
1 'polypeptide(L)'
;MTKKTTLRPTGQSGKNLRTLLEKRPLTIMGAPFPLAAKEIERQGFPAVYLSGAALSAGLLGIPDIGLIPFETLEQQTLQLTKNVTIPVIVDADTGYGDVHTIERNISRLEAAGAAAIQIEDQATDRRCGHLNNKQVISQAEMSEKIQAACEGRRSTDTIIIARTDVRGGTSMKDCLSRMEAYHDAGADWLFPEALHSKAEFSDAGQLLKKLKTPGLANMTEFGQSPLLSSDELNNLGFAAVLYPVTLLRLAMKAIQIGLDVLADEKCQESLLNLMQTRDELYDLLDYDPSLPSQSRPSGTAR
;
A
#
# COMPACT_ATOMS: atom_id res chain seq x y z
N MET A 1 2.13 21.51 -21.48
CA MET A 1 3.05 22.01 -20.42
C MET A 1 3.60 20.80 -19.69
N THR A 2 4.82 20.38 -19.97
CA THR A 2 5.48 19.24 -19.34
C THR A 2 5.73 19.52 -17.86
N LYS A 3 4.99 18.87 -16.97
CA LYS A 3 5.30 18.89 -15.53
C LYS A 3 6.67 18.22 -15.35
N LYS A 4 7.71 19.02 -15.07
CA LYS A 4 8.98 18.48 -14.57
C LYS A 4 8.68 17.73 -13.28
N THR A 5 8.87 16.42 -13.27
CA THR A 5 8.79 15.61 -12.05
C THR A 5 10.04 15.89 -11.22
N THR A 6 10.04 17.00 -10.52
CA THR A 6 11.02 17.27 -9.46
C THR A 6 10.62 16.42 -8.26
N LEU A 7 11.58 15.74 -7.64
CA LEU A 7 11.36 15.08 -6.35
C LEU A 7 10.70 16.09 -5.39
N ARG A 8 9.61 15.68 -4.77
CA ARG A 8 8.89 16.55 -3.84
C ARG A 8 9.76 16.81 -2.60
N PRO A 9 9.60 17.97 -1.95
CA PRO A 9 10.22 18.19 -0.65
C PRO A 9 9.88 17.06 0.31
N THR A 10 10.83 16.64 1.12
CA THR A 10 10.65 15.63 2.17
C THR A 10 9.43 16.00 3.04
N GLY A 11 8.56 15.02 3.30
CA GLY A 11 7.32 15.21 4.08
C GLY A 11 6.13 15.80 3.32
N GLN A 12 6.30 16.41 2.14
CA GLN A 12 5.18 17.03 1.40
C GLN A 12 4.10 16.00 1.01
N SER A 13 4.49 14.77 0.65
CA SER A 13 3.56 13.68 0.34
C SER A 13 2.73 13.29 1.57
N GLY A 14 3.34 13.17 2.74
CA GLY A 14 2.66 12.88 4.00
C GLY A 14 1.69 13.98 4.40
N LYS A 15 2.09 15.25 4.31
CA LYS A 15 1.21 16.40 4.53
C LYS A 15 -0.02 16.36 3.63
N ASN A 16 0.15 16.04 2.36
CA ASN A 16 -0.96 15.88 1.43
C ASN A 16 -1.91 14.77 1.86
N LEU A 17 -1.37 13.62 2.30
CA LEU A 17 -2.17 12.49 2.78
C LEU A 17 -2.97 12.83 4.05
N ARG A 18 -2.38 13.57 5.01
CA ARG A 18 -3.07 14.07 6.20
C ARG A 18 -4.22 15.00 5.83
N THR A 19 -4.01 15.93 4.91
CA THR A 19 -5.05 16.87 4.42
C THR A 19 -6.21 16.15 3.72
N LEU A 20 -5.93 15.05 3.00
CA LEU A 20 -6.96 14.26 2.35
C LEU A 20 -7.88 13.56 3.37
N LEU A 21 -7.34 13.07 4.48
CA LEU A 21 -8.12 12.45 5.56
C LEU A 21 -9.11 13.40 6.21
N GLU A 22 -8.79 14.69 6.32
CA GLU A 22 -9.69 15.68 6.91
C GLU A 22 -10.99 15.87 6.11
N LYS A 23 -10.98 15.50 4.84
CA LYS A 23 -12.09 15.79 3.91
C LYS A 23 -13.06 14.63 3.71
N ARG A 24 -12.61 13.38 3.82
CA ARG A 24 -13.43 12.16 3.56
C ARG A 24 -12.66 10.89 3.96
N PRO A 25 -13.36 9.76 4.15
CA PRO A 25 -12.70 8.47 4.21
C PRO A 25 -11.96 8.21 2.90
N LEU A 26 -10.78 7.62 2.97
CA LEU A 26 -9.94 7.35 1.80
C LEU A 26 -10.16 5.94 1.29
N THR A 27 -10.42 5.80 -0.01
CA THR A 27 -10.31 4.52 -0.71
C THR A 27 -8.93 4.46 -1.36
N ILE A 28 -8.11 3.49 -0.94
CA ILE A 28 -6.71 3.35 -1.32
C ILE A 28 -6.55 2.09 -2.17
N MET A 29 -5.98 2.24 -3.35
CA MET A 29 -5.79 1.13 -4.29
C MET A 29 -4.34 0.67 -4.31
N GLY A 30 -4.12 -0.65 -4.25
CA GLY A 30 -2.82 -1.25 -4.48
C GLY A 30 -2.42 -1.16 -5.96
N ALA A 31 -1.23 -0.61 -6.21
CA ALA A 31 -0.66 -0.49 -7.55
C ALA A 31 0.37 -1.62 -7.77
N PRO A 32 0.08 -2.61 -8.64
CA PRO A 32 1.03 -3.69 -8.90
C PRO A 32 2.25 -3.25 -9.73
N PHE A 33 2.16 -2.13 -10.44
CA PHE A 33 3.23 -1.54 -11.24
C PHE A 33 2.93 -0.06 -11.53
N PRO A 34 3.93 0.75 -11.97
CA PRO A 34 3.77 2.19 -12.15
C PRO A 34 2.66 2.62 -13.13
N LEU A 35 2.41 1.85 -14.19
CA LEU A 35 1.33 2.17 -15.14
C LEU A 35 -0.04 2.06 -14.47
N ALA A 36 -0.25 1.07 -13.61
CA ALA A 36 -1.48 0.95 -12.83
C ALA A 36 -1.64 2.12 -11.84
N ALA A 37 -0.53 2.61 -11.25
CA ALA A 37 -0.58 3.78 -10.37
C ALA A 37 -1.04 5.05 -11.12
N LYS A 38 -0.58 5.26 -12.37
CA LYS A 38 -1.06 6.35 -13.23
C LYS A 38 -2.57 6.24 -13.50
N GLU A 39 -3.05 5.03 -13.78
CA GLU A 39 -4.48 4.81 -14.00
C GLU A 39 -5.31 5.06 -12.73
N ILE A 40 -4.82 4.62 -11.55
CA ILE A 40 -5.45 4.92 -10.26
C ILE A 40 -5.58 6.43 -10.05
N GLU A 41 -4.52 7.20 -10.32
CA GLU A 41 -4.52 8.66 -10.24
C GLU A 41 -5.51 9.28 -11.25
N ARG A 42 -5.52 8.80 -12.51
CA ARG A 42 -6.42 9.27 -13.56
C ARG A 42 -7.89 9.09 -13.20
N GLN A 43 -8.22 7.98 -12.54
CA GLN A 43 -9.57 7.67 -12.04
C GLN A 43 -9.96 8.49 -10.80
N GLY A 44 -9.06 9.33 -10.28
CA GLY A 44 -9.33 10.23 -9.16
C GLY A 44 -9.24 9.59 -7.78
N PHE A 45 -8.61 8.44 -7.64
CA PHE A 45 -8.32 7.87 -6.32
C PHE A 45 -7.31 8.75 -5.57
N PRO A 46 -7.48 8.89 -4.24
CA PRO A 46 -6.71 9.87 -3.47
C PRO A 46 -5.28 9.45 -3.14
N ALA A 47 -4.97 8.15 -3.15
CA ALA A 47 -3.67 7.60 -2.82
C ALA A 47 -3.48 6.23 -3.45
N VAL A 48 -2.23 5.81 -3.60
CA VAL A 48 -1.84 4.44 -3.99
C VAL A 48 -1.10 3.76 -2.86
N TYR A 49 -1.18 2.42 -2.84
CA TYR A 49 -0.47 1.55 -1.91
C TYR A 49 0.51 0.64 -2.67
N LEU A 50 1.76 0.65 -2.27
CA LEU A 50 2.78 -0.31 -2.72
C LEU A 50 2.72 -1.52 -1.80
N SER A 51 1.99 -2.54 -2.22
CA SER A 51 1.77 -3.77 -1.46
C SER A 51 2.95 -4.72 -1.59
N GLY A 52 3.48 -5.24 -0.48
CA GLY A 52 4.49 -6.30 -0.48
C GLY A 52 4.02 -7.54 -1.24
N ALA A 53 2.76 -7.96 -1.06
CA ALA A 53 2.18 -9.08 -1.78
C ALA A 53 2.10 -8.87 -3.30
N ALA A 54 1.68 -7.65 -3.73
CA ALA A 54 1.62 -7.33 -5.15
C ALA A 54 3.03 -7.22 -5.77
N LEU A 55 4.00 -6.71 -5.01
CA LEU A 55 5.40 -6.60 -5.44
C LEU A 55 6.05 -7.99 -5.55
N SER A 56 5.87 -8.86 -4.54
CA SER A 56 6.39 -10.24 -4.55
C SER A 56 5.86 -11.01 -5.76
N ALA A 57 4.55 -11.08 -5.90
CA ALA A 57 3.91 -11.87 -6.94
C ALA A 57 4.04 -11.23 -8.33
N GLY A 58 3.77 -9.92 -8.45
CA GLY A 58 3.67 -9.23 -9.74
C GLY A 58 5.01 -8.88 -10.36
N LEU A 59 6.00 -8.44 -9.55
CA LEU A 59 7.33 -8.06 -10.07
C LEU A 59 8.31 -9.23 -10.07
N LEU A 60 8.34 -10.02 -8.98
CA LEU A 60 9.37 -11.04 -8.78
C LEU A 60 8.88 -12.47 -9.08
N GLY A 61 7.57 -12.69 -9.20
CA GLY A 61 6.98 -14.03 -9.41
C GLY A 61 7.21 -14.99 -8.24
N ILE A 62 7.36 -14.48 -7.02
CA ILE A 62 7.61 -15.23 -5.79
C ILE A 62 6.47 -15.09 -4.78
N PRO A 63 6.31 -16.00 -3.83
CA PRO A 63 5.31 -15.87 -2.77
C PRO A 63 5.64 -14.71 -1.82
N ASP A 64 4.59 -14.15 -1.19
CA ASP A 64 4.69 -13.09 -0.18
C ASP A 64 5.03 -13.68 1.20
N ILE A 65 6.32 -13.87 1.43
CA ILE A 65 6.90 -14.43 2.66
C ILE A 65 8.18 -13.70 3.11
N GLY A 66 8.25 -12.39 2.86
CA GLY A 66 9.37 -11.55 3.29
C GLY A 66 10.66 -11.74 2.50
N LEU A 67 10.58 -12.15 1.24
CA LEU A 67 11.75 -12.39 0.38
C LEU A 67 12.18 -11.17 -0.44
N ILE A 68 11.45 -10.07 -0.40
CA ILE A 68 11.79 -8.85 -1.14
C ILE A 68 12.98 -8.18 -0.46
N PRO A 69 14.10 -7.92 -1.18
CA PRO A 69 15.18 -7.11 -0.63
C PRO A 69 14.72 -5.66 -0.41
N PHE A 70 15.21 -5.01 0.66
CA PHE A 70 14.86 -3.62 0.96
C PHE A 70 15.17 -2.67 -0.21
N GLU A 71 16.28 -2.87 -0.89
CA GLU A 71 16.69 -2.07 -2.06
C GLU A 71 15.67 -2.15 -3.20
N THR A 72 15.03 -3.29 -3.38
CA THR A 72 13.95 -3.46 -4.36
C THR A 72 12.72 -2.65 -3.94
N LEU A 73 12.33 -2.68 -2.66
CA LEU A 73 11.24 -1.88 -2.14
C LEU A 73 11.50 -0.38 -2.31
N GLU A 74 12.70 0.09 -1.93
CA GLU A 74 13.12 1.49 -2.08
C GLU A 74 13.05 1.94 -3.55
N GLN A 75 13.59 1.11 -4.46
CA GLN A 75 13.56 1.40 -5.89
C GLN A 75 12.13 1.47 -6.43
N GLN A 76 11.25 0.55 -6.05
CA GLN A 76 9.85 0.57 -6.49
C GLN A 76 9.09 1.75 -5.88
N THR A 77 9.35 2.10 -4.62
CA THR A 77 8.83 3.33 -4.01
C THR A 77 9.20 4.55 -4.85
N LEU A 78 10.47 4.70 -5.22
CA LEU A 78 10.96 5.79 -6.06
C LEU A 78 10.31 5.77 -7.46
N GLN A 79 10.09 4.60 -8.05
CA GLN A 79 9.43 4.49 -9.34
C GLN A 79 7.96 4.94 -9.27
N LEU A 80 7.21 4.51 -8.25
CA LEU A 80 5.83 4.96 -8.10
C LEU A 80 5.75 6.47 -7.84
N THR A 81 6.52 7.00 -6.89
CA THR A 81 6.47 8.42 -6.50
C THR A 81 6.89 9.37 -7.62
N LYS A 82 7.68 8.90 -8.60
CA LYS A 82 8.02 9.66 -9.82
C LYS A 82 6.91 9.65 -10.86
N ASN A 83 6.05 8.65 -10.85
CA ASN A 83 5.03 8.46 -11.88
C ASN A 83 3.66 9.03 -11.53
N VAL A 84 3.38 9.31 -10.24
CA VAL A 84 2.11 9.86 -9.78
C VAL A 84 2.30 11.11 -8.93
N THR A 85 1.26 11.94 -8.83
CA THR A 85 1.25 13.13 -7.96
C THR A 85 0.49 12.90 -6.65
N ILE A 86 -0.33 11.86 -6.56
CA ILE A 86 -1.02 11.46 -5.34
C ILE A 86 -0.06 10.78 -4.36
N PRO A 87 -0.37 10.77 -3.05
CA PRO A 87 0.43 10.11 -2.02
C PRO A 87 0.64 8.62 -2.28
N VAL A 88 1.84 8.12 -1.99
CA VAL A 88 2.20 6.70 -2.04
C VAL A 88 2.41 6.19 -0.61
N ILE A 89 1.66 5.16 -0.23
CA ILE A 89 1.79 4.43 1.04
C ILE A 89 2.61 3.18 0.76
N VAL A 90 3.59 2.88 1.58
CA VAL A 90 4.55 1.79 1.36
C VAL A 90 4.41 0.73 2.45
N ASP A 91 4.24 -0.52 2.04
CA ASP A 91 4.31 -1.70 2.88
C ASP A 91 5.78 -2.07 3.11
N ALA A 92 6.28 -1.82 4.31
CA ALA A 92 7.66 -2.11 4.69
C ALA A 92 7.77 -3.38 5.55
N ASP A 93 6.82 -4.30 5.41
CA ASP A 93 6.83 -5.58 6.12
C ASP A 93 7.11 -5.41 7.63
N THR A 94 8.11 -6.11 8.18
CA THR A 94 8.52 -6.02 9.59
C THR A 94 9.57 -4.93 9.86
N GLY A 95 9.89 -4.09 8.86
CA GLY A 95 10.88 -3.01 8.92
C GLY A 95 12.29 -3.39 8.44
N TYR A 96 12.50 -4.63 7.98
CA TYR A 96 13.75 -5.15 7.39
C TYR A 96 14.95 -5.19 8.35
N GLY A 97 14.73 -5.33 9.65
CA GLY A 97 15.83 -5.50 10.60
C GLY A 97 15.51 -5.08 12.03
N ASP A 98 16.56 -4.78 12.77
CA ASP A 98 16.50 -4.23 14.14
C ASP A 98 16.12 -2.74 14.14
N VAL A 99 15.95 -2.16 15.32
CA VAL A 99 15.52 -0.77 15.51
C VAL A 99 16.42 0.24 14.75
N HIS A 100 17.74 0.07 14.78
CA HIS A 100 18.67 0.97 14.06
C HIS A 100 18.55 0.82 12.53
N THR A 101 18.28 -0.38 12.07
CA THR A 101 18.02 -0.64 10.65
C THR A 101 16.69 -0.02 10.22
N ILE A 102 15.66 -0.10 11.07
CA ILE A 102 14.35 0.52 10.83
C ILE A 102 14.49 2.04 10.71
N GLU A 103 15.15 2.74 11.64
CA GLU A 103 15.41 4.18 11.55
C GLU A 103 15.98 4.58 10.18
N ARG A 104 17.04 3.88 9.76
CA ARG A 104 17.67 4.13 8.46
C ARG A 104 16.74 3.85 7.29
N ASN A 105 16.01 2.75 7.32
CA ASN A 105 15.12 2.33 6.24
C ASN A 105 13.92 3.28 6.09
N ILE A 106 13.33 3.73 7.19
CA ILE A 106 12.27 4.76 7.18
C ILE A 106 12.77 6.04 6.53
N SER A 107 13.95 6.54 6.92
CA SER A 107 14.57 7.73 6.32
C SER A 107 14.80 7.58 4.80
N ARG A 108 15.18 6.37 4.33
CA ARG A 108 15.39 6.07 2.91
C ARG A 108 14.07 6.03 2.14
N LEU A 109 13.03 5.37 2.67
CA LEU A 109 11.69 5.33 2.03
C LEU A 109 11.05 6.72 1.98
N GLU A 110 11.20 7.53 3.04
CA GLU A 110 10.78 8.92 3.02
C GLU A 110 11.51 9.72 1.93
N ALA A 111 12.83 9.56 1.80
CA ALA A 111 13.62 10.19 0.74
C ALA A 111 13.21 9.73 -0.66
N ALA A 112 12.75 8.49 -0.80
CA ALA A 112 12.15 7.97 -2.03
C ALA A 112 10.74 8.52 -2.31
N GLY A 113 10.18 9.34 -1.40
CA GLY A 113 8.91 10.06 -1.56
C GLY A 113 7.69 9.40 -0.94
N ALA A 114 7.86 8.38 -0.10
CA ALA A 114 6.75 7.76 0.62
C ALA A 114 5.99 8.80 1.45
N ALA A 115 4.65 8.78 1.39
CA ALA A 115 3.76 9.60 2.20
C ALA A 115 3.47 8.95 3.55
N ALA A 116 3.38 7.62 3.54
CA ALA A 116 3.20 6.82 4.73
C ALA A 116 3.99 5.52 4.57
N ILE A 117 4.45 4.97 5.69
CA ILE A 117 5.21 3.73 5.74
C ILE A 117 4.55 2.84 6.79
N GLN A 118 4.13 1.64 6.36
CA GLN A 118 3.53 0.64 7.24
C GLN A 118 4.60 -0.35 7.68
N ILE A 119 4.62 -0.65 8.97
CA ILE A 119 5.38 -1.77 9.56
C ILE A 119 4.44 -2.67 10.36
N GLU A 120 4.76 -3.96 10.46
CA GLU A 120 3.91 -4.97 11.09
C GLU A 120 4.65 -5.80 12.15
N ASP A 121 3.87 -6.38 13.08
CA ASP A 121 4.36 -7.13 14.23
C ASP A 121 4.58 -8.64 13.95
N GLN A 122 4.62 -9.11 12.71
CA GLN A 122 4.94 -10.50 12.43
C GLN A 122 6.39 -10.82 12.84
N ALA A 123 6.61 -12.07 13.27
CA ALA A 123 7.95 -12.60 13.51
C ALA A 123 8.72 -12.82 12.18
N THR A 124 9.99 -13.16 12.27
CA THR A 124 10.89 -13.31 11.11
C THR A 124 10.40 -14.37 10.10
N ASP A 125 9.63 -15.37 10.55
CA ASP A 125 8.96 -16.34 9.68
C ASP A 125 7.62 -15.76 9.17
N ARG A 126 7.74 -14.69 8.39
CA ARG A 126 6.61 -13.91 7.89
C ARG A 126 5.72 -14.71 6.94
N ARG A 127 4.41 -14.51 7.02
CA ARG A 127 3.39 -15.07 6.13
C ARG A 127 2.39 -14.00 5.70
N CYS A 128 1.66 -14.25 4.63
CA CYS A 128 0.54 -13.39 4.25
C CYS A 128 -0.44 -13.20 5.42
N GLY A 129 -0.86 -11.96 5.65
CA GLY A 129 -1.69 -11.54 6.80
C GLY A 129 -3.01 -12.29 6.98
N HIS A 130 -3.53 -12.93 5.94
CA HIS A 130 -4.77 -13.72 5.97
C HIS A 130 -4.55 -15.26 6.08
N LEU A 131 -3.30 -15.71 6.24
CA LEU A 131 -3.01 -17.13 6.51
C LEU A 131 -3.06 -17.43 8.01
N ASN A 132 -3.31 -18.71 8.34
CA ASN A 132 -3.33 -19.21 9.71
C ASN A 132 -1.91 -19.41 10.28
N ASN A 133 -1.81 -19.55 11.61
CA ASN A 133 -0.57 -19.86 12.34
C ASN A 133 0.55 -18.81 12.17
N LYS A 134 0.19 -17.53 12.08
CA LYS A 134 1.15 -16.43 12.15
C LYS A 134 1.73 -16.34 13.56
N GLN A 135 3.03 -16.11 13.62
CA GLN A 135 3.70 -15.74 14.85
C GLN A 135 3.95 -14.23 14.86
N VAL A 136 3.69 -13.60 15.98
CA VAL A 136 3.93 -12.17 16.18
C VAL A 136 4.96 -11.98 17.28
N ILE A 137 5.78 -10.94 17.15
CA ILE A 137 6.71 -10.50 18.20
C ILE A 137 5.94 -9.96 19.41
N SER A 138 6.63 -9.75 20.51
CA SER A 138 6.01 -9.16 21.70
C SER A 138 5.49 -7.74 21.42
N GLN A 139 4.47 -7.33 22.17
CA GLN A 139 3.93 -5.96 22.07
C GLN A 139 5.01 -4.92 22.39
N ALA A 140 5.90 -5.18 23.35
CA ALA A 140 7.00 -4.29 23.72
C ALA A 140 8.00 -4.13 22.58
N GLU A 141 8.42 -5.24 21.97
CA GLU A 141 9.35 -5.20 20.82
C GLU A 141 8.78 -4.45 19.63
N MET A 142 7.49 -4.62 19.31
CA MET A 142 6.86 -3.84 18.24
C MET A 142 6.74 -2.37 18.61
N SER A 143 6.48 -2.04 19.87
CA SER A 143 6.46 -0.64 20.34
C SER A 143 7.82 0.04 20.15
N GLU A 144 8.92 -0.66 20.44
CA GLU A 144 10.29 -0.18 20.19
C GLU A 144 10.54 0.06 18.68
N LYS A 145 10.08 -0.86 17.81
CA LYS A 145 10.16 -0.70 16.36
C LYS A 145 9.37 0.52 15.86
N ILE A 146 8.19 0.77 16.41
CA ILE A 146 7.37 1.94 16.06
C ILE A 146 8.07 3.24 16.49
N GLN A 147 8.64 3.28 17.69
CA GLN A 147 9.43 4.43 18.18
C GLN A 147 10.60 4.71 17.24
N ALA A 148 11.39 3.67 16.90
CA ALA A 148 12.48 3.77 15.94
C ALA A 148 12.01 4.27 14.55
N ALA A 149 10.86 3.80 14.08
CA ALA A 149 10.28 4.31 12.84
C ALA A 149 9.91 5.80 12.93
N CYS A 150 9.35 6.23 14.05
CA CYS A 150 9.04 7.65 14.30
C CYS A 150 10.30 8.52 14.39
N GLU A 151 11.39 8.02 14.97
CA GLU A 151 12.68 8.71 15.08
C GLU A 151 13.40 8.77 13.72
N GLY A 152 13.27 7.72 12.90
CA GLY A 152 13.91 7.62 11.58
C GLY A 152 13.35 8.56 10.52
N ARG A 153 12.11 9.04 10.65
CA ARG A 153 11.53 10.02 9.73
C ARG A 153 12.12 11.41 9.92
N ARG A 154 12.41 12.12 8.83
CA ARG A 154 12.94 13.50 8.84
C ARG A 154 11.84 14.55 9.00
N SER A 155 10.60 14.19 8.64
CA SER A 155 9.43 15.05 8.75
C SER A 155 8.34 14.34 9.55
N THR A 156 7.77 15.03 10.52
CA THR A 156 6.58 14.55 11.25
C THR A 156 5.33 14.45 10.38
N ASP A 157 5.38 15.03 9.17
CA ASP A 157 4.29 14.88 8.19
C ASP A 157 4.27 13.46 7.60
N THR A 158 5.41 12.76 7.49
CA THR A 158 5.48 11.36 7.05
C THR A 158 4.77 10.46 8.07
N ILE A 159 3.82 9.67 7.61
CA ILE A 159 2.92 8.89 8.45
C ILE A 159 3.54 7.52 8.74
N ILE A 160 3.57 7.10 10.00
CA ILE A 160 3.91 5.74 10.40
C ILE A 160 2.62 4.98 10.70
N ILE A 161 2.41 3.87 9.96
CA ILE A 161 1.25 2.99 10.12
C ILE A 161 1.70 1.73 10.86
N ALA A 162 1.16 1.50 12.03
CA ALA A 162 1.42 0.27 12.79
C ALA A 162 0.35 -0.78 12.50
N ARG A 163 0.77 -1.89 11.88
CA ARG A 163 -0.08 -3.04 11.61
C ARG A 163 0.12 -4.10 12.66
N THR A 164 -0.99 -4.68 13.15
CA THR A 164 -0.95 -5.88 13.97
C THR A 164 -1.62 -7.05 13.27
N ASP A 165 -0.91 -8.16 13.19
CA ASP A 165 -1.35 -9.44 12.63
C ASP A 165 -1.84 -10.43 13.69
N VAL A 166 -1.86 -10.00 14.95
CA VAL A 166 -2.16 -10.85 16.11
C VAL A 166 -3.54 -11.50 16.01
N ARG A 167 -4.54 -10.82 15.42
CA ARG A 167 -5.92 -11.34 15.34
C ARG A 167 -6.02 -12.64 14.54
N GLY A 168 -5.14 -12.86 13.57
CA GLY A 168 -5.09 -14.11 12.83
C GLY A 168 -4.72 -15.36 13.65
N GLY A 169 -4.28 -15.21 14.90
CA GLY A 169 -3.87 -16.31 15.78
C GLY A 169 -4.39 -16.24 17.19
N THR A 170 -4.95 -15.09 17.64
CA THR A 170 -5.37 -14.86 19.03
C THR A 170 -6.73 -14.16 19.14
N SER A 171 -7.02 -13.60 20.30
CA SER A 171 -8.29 -12.94 20.61
C SER A 171 -8.34 -11.50 20.08
N MET A 172 -9.56 -11.00 19.89
CA MET A 172 -9.80 -9.58 19.59
C MET A 172 -9.29 -8.67 20.72
N LYS A 173 -9.33 -9.14 21.98
CA LYS A 173 -8.78 -8.41 23.12
C LYS A 173 -7.29 -8.12 22.96
N ASP A 174 -6.51 -9.10 22.48
CA ASP A 174 -5.06 -8.90 22.24
C ASP A 174 -4.83 -7.92 21.10
N CYS A 175 -5.65 -7.97 20.05
CA CYS A 175 -5.60 -7.01 18.96
C CYS A 175 -5.84 -5.58 19.46
N LEU A 176 -6.89 -5.35 20.24
CA LEU A 176 -7.20 -4.02 20.81
C LEU A 176 -6.09 -3.54 21.76
N SER A 177 -5.53 -4.42 22.60
CA SER A 177 -4.40 -4.09 23.48
C SER A 177 -3.18 -3.63 22.71
N ARG A 178 -2.85 -4.31 21.59
CA ARG A 178 -1.74 -3.91 20.72
C ARG A 178 -2.01 -2.59 20.01
N MET A 179 -3.24 -2.37 19.55
CA MET A 179 -3.62 -1.08 18.93
C MET A 179 -3.40 0.08 19.91
N GLU A 180 -3.80 -0.06 21.19
CA GLU A 180 -3.54 0.96 22.23
C GLU A 180 -2.03 1.18 22.43
N ALA A 181 -1.25 0.13 22.60
CA ALA A 181 0.19 0.24 22.80
C ALA A 181 0.93 0.84 21.60
N TYR A 182 0.49 0.54 20.39
CA TYR A 182 1.11 1.08 19.18
C TYR A 182 0.77 2.55 18.97
N HIS A 183 -0.44 2.98 19.35
CA HIS A 183 -0.78 4.39 19.45
C HIS A 183 0.14 5.10 20.44
N ASP A 184 0.30 4.55 21.67
CA ASP A 184 1.14 5.14 22.74
C ASP A 184 2.62 5.17 22.34
N ALA A 185 3.07 4.24 21.49
CA ALA A 185 4.42 4.22 20.91
C ALA A 185 4.64 5.27 19.81
N GLY A 186 3.58 5.98 19.38
CA GLY A 186 3.67 7.09 18.42
C GLY A 186 3.20 6.78 16.99
N ALA A 187 2.56 5.63 16.74
CA ALA A 187 1.97 5.36 15.44
C ALA A 187 0.92 6.41 15.07
N ASP A 188 1.01 6.94 13.86
CA ASP A 188 0.05 7.92 13.33
C ASP A 188 -1.27 7.27 12.92
N TRP A 189 -1.21 6.05 12.34
CA TRP A 189 -2.37 5.24 11.96
C TRP A 189 -2.24 3.83 12.51
N LEU A 190 -3.38 3.17 12.70
CA LEU A 190 -3.46 1.79 13.15
C LEU A 190 -4.09 0.90 12.09
N PHE A 191 -3.54 -0.29 11.91
CA PHE A 191 -3.99 -1.24 10.94
C PHE A 191 -4.19 -2.64 11.58
N PRO A 192 -5.38 -2.92 12.11
CA PRO A 192 -5.72 -4.26 12.61
C PRO A 192 -6.00 -5.20 11.41
N GLU A 193 -5.13 -6.20 11.22
CA GLU A 193 -5.24 -7.14 10.11
C GLU A 193 -6.16 -8.32 10.45
N ALA A 194 -6.85 -8.83 9.42
CA ALA A 194 -7.63 -10.06 9.46
C ALA A 194 -8.73 -10.09 10.53
N LEU A 195 -9.48 -9.00 10.70
CA LEU A 195 -10.68 -9.00 11.53
C LEU A 195 -11.75 -9.91 10.93
N HIS A 196 -12.35 -10.81 11.73
CA HIS A 196 -13.15 -11.92 11.25
C HIS A 196 -14.66 -11.60 11.11
N SER A 197 -15.12 -10.48 11.63
CA SER A 197 -16.55 -10.14 11.60
C SER A 197 -16.78 -8.62 11.63
N LYS A 198 -17.98 -8.20 11.19
CA LYS A 198 -18.41 -6.80 11.29
C LYS A 198 -18.41 -6.28 12.74
N ALA A 199 -18.65 -7.18 13.73
CA ALA A 199 -18.57 -6.84 15.14
C ALA A 199 -17.13 -6.47 15.54
N GLU A 200 -16.13 -7.23 15.10
CA GLU A 200 -14.72 -6.91 15.36
C GLU A 200 -14.26 -5.62 14.70
N PHE A 201 -14.73 -5.32 13.48
CA PHE A 201 -14.53 -4.00 12.87
C PHE A 201 -15.18 -2.88 13.70
N SER A 202 -16.36 -3.13 14.30
CA SER A 202 -17.00 -2.17 15.19
C SER A 202 -16.18 -1.93 16.46
N ASP A 203 -15.67 -3.00 17.09
CA ASP A 203 -14.85 -2.90 18.30
C ASP A 203 -13.57 -2.11 18.04
N ALA A 204 -12.84 -2.45 16.96
CA ALA A 204 -11.66 -1.72 16.52
C ALA A 204 -11.99 -0.25 16.23
N GLY A 205 -13.08 0.01 15.51
CA GLY A 205 -13.50 1.37 15.16
C GLY A 205 -13.88 2.22 16.37
N GLN A 206 -14.47 1.63 17.42
CA GLN A 206 -14.75 2.32 18.68
C GLN A 206 -13.44 2.72 19.37
N LEU A 207 -12.45 1.83 19.38
CA LEU A 207 -11.13 2.13 19.93
C LEU A 207 -10.43 3.24 19.13
N LEU A 208 -10.45 3.19 17.80
CA LEU A 208 -9.88 4.23 16.92
C LEU A 208 -10.50 5.62 17.23
N LYS A 209 -11.81 5.68 17.40
CA LYS A 209 -12.51 6.91 17.79
C LYS A 209 -12.09 7.40 19.19
N LYS A 210 -11.96 6.51 20.17
CA LYS A 210 -11.48 6.82 21.53
C LYS A 210 -10.06 7.39 21.50
N LEU A 211 -9.15 6.78 20.73
CA LEU A 211 -7.75 7.19 20.60
C LEU A 211 -7.59 8.43 19.68
N LYS A 212 -8.60 8.78 18.92
CA LYS A 212 -8.56 9.81 17.86
C LYS A 212 -7.48 9.52 16.81
N THR A 213 -7.26 8.25 16.52
CA THR A 213 -6.24 7.77 15.59
C THR A 213 -6.91 7.20 14.34
N PRO A 214 -6.50 7.62 13.14
CA PRO A 214 -7.01 7.03 11.91
C PRO A 214 -6.76 5.52 11.83
N GLY A 215 -7.79 4.78 11.39
CA GLY A 215 -7.69 3.35 11.14
C GLY A 215 -7.69 3.03 9.65
N LEU A 216 -6.86 2.08 9.25
CA LEU A 216 -6.81 1.49 7.92
C LEU A 216 -7.46 0.10 7.95
N ALA A 217 -8.48 -0.12 7.14
CA ALA A 217 -9.14 -1.41 6.99
C ALA A 217 -8.71 -2.09 5.68
N ASN A 218 -8.29 -3.34 5.74
CA ASN A 218 -7.90 -4.13 4.57
C ASN A 218 -9.08 -4.92 4.01
N MET A 219 -9.43 -4.70 2.75
CA MET A 219 -10.48 -5.40 2.02
C MET A 219 -9.88 -6.30 0.93
N THR A 220 -8.91 -7.15 1.31
CA THR A 220 -8.36 -8.14 0.40
C THR A 220 -9.36 -9.26 0.12
N GLU A 221 -9.41 -9.71 -1.12
CA GLU A 221 -10.28 -10.80 -1.57
C GLU A 221 -9.76 -12.14 -1.07
N PHE A 222 -10.68 -13.06 -0.82
CA PHE A 222 -10.42 -14.46 -0.41
C PHE A 222 -9.66 -14.58 0.92
N GLY A 223 -9.72 -13.54 1.75
CA GLY A 223 -9.13 -13.53 3.08
C GLY A 223 -10.09 -14.00 4.17
N GLN A 224 -9.71 -13.79 5.43
CA GLN A 224 -10.52 -14.15 6.60
C GLN A 224 -11.58 -13.10 6.94
N SER A 225 -11.38 -11.85 6.49
CA SER A 225 -12.31 -10.76 6.76
C SER A 225 -13.54 -10.80 5.83
N PRO A 226 -14.73 -10.44 6.33
CA PRO A 226 -15.86 -10.18 5.46
C PRO A 226 -15.58 -8.97 4.57
N LEU A 227 -16.03 -9.02 3.33
CA LEU A 227 -15.95 -7.85 2.44
C LEU A 227 -17.03 -6.85 2.82
N LEU A 228 -16.62 -5.70 3.32
CA LEU A 228 -17.48 -4.57 3.67
C LEU A 228 -17.21 -3.42 2.71
N SER A 229 -18.22 -2.62 2.43
CA SER A 229 -18.06 -1.42 1.62
C SER A 229 -17.27 -0.33 2.36
N SER A 230 -16.68 0.60 1.61
CA SER A 230 -15.99 1.76 2.19
C SER A 230 -16.90 2.57 3.11
N ASP A 231 -18.18 2.73 2.75
CA ASP A 231 -19.15 3.46 3.56
C ASP A 231 -19.46 2.73 4.87
N GLU A 232 -19.61 1.40 4.83
CA GLU A 232 -19.81 0.61 6.05
C GLU A 232 -18.63 0.74 7.00
N LEU A 233 -17.39 0.61 6.48
CA LEU A 233 -16.17 0.73 7.29
C LEU A 233 -16.00 2.14 7.87
N ASN A 234 -16.32 3.17 7.09
CA ASN A 234 -16.30 4.54 7.58
C ASN A 234 -17.32 4.75 8.73
N ASN A 235 -18.54 4.24 8.59
CA ASN A 235 -19.55 4.30 9.64
C ASN A 235 -19.10 3.58 10.92
N LEU A 236 -18.33 2.49 10.77
CA LEU A 236 -17.72 1.78 11.90
C LEU A 236 -16.54 2.54 12.52
N GLY A 237 -15.95 3.53 11.84
CA GLY A 237 -14.90 4.40 12.39
C GLY A 237 -13.53 4.30 11.74
N PHE A 238 -13.43 3.59 10.62
CA PHE A 238 -12.20 3.56 9.83
C PHE A 238 -12.10 4.78 8.93
N ALA A 239 -10.92 5.38 8.87
CA ALA A 239 -10.64 6.58 8.07
C ALA A 239 -10.18 6.26 6.65
N ALA A 240 -9.67 5.05 6.44
CA ALA A 240 -9.17 4.59 5.15
C ALA A 240 -9.50 3.11 4.91
N VAL A 241 -9.75 2.77 3.66
CA VAL A 241 -10.03 1.40 3.20
C VAL A 241 -9.05 1.05 2.08
N LEU A 242 -8.36 -0.07 2.25
CA LEU A 242 -7.30 -0.55 1.35
C LEU A 242 -7.78 -1.75 0.53
N TYR A 243 -7.53 -1.70 -0.78
CA TYR A 243 -7.68 -2.80 -1.73
C TYR A 243 -6.30 -3.17 -2.30
N PRO A 244 -5.49 -3.99 -1.58
CA PRO A 244 -4.04 -4.09 -1.83
C PRO A 244 -3.66 -4.84 -3.10
N VAL A 245 -4.46 -5.86 -3.49
CA VAL A 245 -4.13 -6.79 -4.58
C VAL A 245 -5.23 -6.93 -5.64
N THR A 246 -6.34 -6.24 -5.51
CA THR A 246 -7.49 -6.30 -6.42
C THR A 246 -7.08 -6.13 -7.88
N LEU A 247 -6.29 -5.08 -8.19
CA LEU A 247 -5.88 -4.79 -9.56
C LEU A 247 -4.91 -5.84 -10.10
N LEU A 248 -4.01 -6.38 -9.28
CA LEU A 248 -3.13 -7.48 -9.68
C LEU A 248 -3.95 -8.72 -10.05
N ARG A 249 -4.92 -9.11 -9.21
CA ARG A 249 -5.78 -10.27 -9.44
C ARG A 249 -6.61 -10.13 -10.72
N LEU A 250 -7.17 -8.93 -10.95
CA LEU A 250 -7.92 -8.62 -12.18
C LEU A 250 -7.02 -8.69 -13.41
N ALA A 251 -5.82 -8.10 -13.36
CA ALA A 251 -4.86 -8.16 -14.47
C ALA A 251 -4.45 -9.59 -14.79
N MET A 252 -4.14 -10.40 -13.78
CA MET A 252 -3.76 -11.80 -13.96
C MET A 252 -4.90 -12.64 -14.54
N LYS A 253 -6.15 -12.36 -14.14
CA LYS A 253 -7.30 -13.05 -14.74
C LYS A 253 -7.53 -12.65 -16.20
N ALA A 254 -7.35 -11.37 -16.54
CA ALA A 254 -7.41 -10.90 -17.92
C ALA A 254 -6.29 -11.52 -18.79
N ILE A 255 -5.06 -11.62 -18.26
CA ILE A 255 -3.96 -12.32 -18.93
C ILE A 255 -4.31 -13.79 -19.19
N GLN A 256 -4.87 -14.50 -18.21
CA GLN A 256 -5.30 -15.90 -18.38
C GLN A 256 -6.34 -16.02 -19.51
N ILE A 257 -7.38 -15.19 -19.49
CA ILE A 257 -8.42 -15.19 -20.53
C ILE A 257 -7.79 -14.92 -21.91
N GLY A 258 -6.90 -13.95 -22.01
CA GLY A 258 -6.22 -13.66 -23.27
C GLY A 258 -5.39 -14.83 -23.81
N LEU A 259 -4.68 -15.53 -22.92
CA LEU A 259 -3.88 -16.71 -23.29
C LEU A 259 -4.77 -17.87 -23.74
N ASP A 260 -5.92 -18.11 -23.07
CA ASP A 260 -6.87 -19.15 -23.45
C ASP A 260 -7.42 -18.89 -24.87
N VAL A 261 -7.87 -17.68 -25.16
CA VAL A 261 -8.34 -17.27 -26.50
C VAL A 261 -7.25 -17.44 -27.57
N LEU A 262 -6.03 -16.98 -27.30
CA LEU A 262 -4.92 -17.11 -28.24
C LEU A 262 -4.51 -18.55 -28.48
N ALA A 263 -4.65 -19.42 -27.48
CA ALA A 263 -4.40 -20.86 -27.63
C ALA A 263 -5.42 -21.52 -28.58
N ASP A 264 -6.69 -21.13 -28.47
CA ASP A 264 -7.78 -21.72 -29.23
C ASP A 264 -7.94 -21.08 -30.63
N GLU A 265 -8.08 -19.76 -30.70
CA GLU A 265 -8.40 -19.03 -31.93
C GLU A 265 -7.17 -18.70 -32.78
N LYS A 266 -5.95 -18.73 -32.20
CA LYS A 266 -4.67 -18.30 -32.85
C LYS A 266 -4.72 -16.85 -33.36
N CYS A 267 -5.64 -16.05 -32.85
CA CYS A 267 -5.91 -14.67 -33.23
C CYS A 267 -6.40 -13.89 -32.00
N GLN A 268 -6.07 -12.62 -31.92
CA GLN A 268 -6.50 -11.73 -30.84
C GLN A 268 -7.71 -10.86 -31.17
N GLU A 269 -8.34 -11.04 -32.35
CA GLU A 269 -9.38 -10.14 -32.84
C GLU A 269 -10.58 -10.06 -31.88
N SER A 270 -11.00 -11.18 -31.31
CA SER A 270 -12.10 -11.26 -30.33
C SER A 270 -11.81 -10.55 -29.00
N LEU A 271 -10.54 -10.25 -28.70
CA LEU A 271 -10.10 -9.58 -27.48
C LEU A 271 -10.01 -8.06 -27.61
N LEU A 272 -10.09 -7.49 -28.83
CA LEU A 272 -9.83 -6.05 -29.04
C LEU A 272 -10.71 -5.14 -28.17
N ASN A 273 -11.96 -5.52 -27.91
CA ASN A 273 -12.89 -4.75 -27.09
C ASN A 273 -12.52 -4.76 -25.58
N LEU A 274 -11.64 -5.65 -25.17
CA LEU A 274 -11.16 -5.77 -23.78
C LEU A 274 -9.78 -5.14 -23.59
N MET A 275 -9.14 -4.69 -24.67
CA MET A 275 -7.80 -4.11 -24.64
C MET A 275 -7.86 -2.61 -24.52
N GLN A 276 -6.93 -2.05 -23.75
CA GLN A 276 -6.61 -0.62 -23.83
C GLN A 276 -6.09 -0.30 -25.25
N THR A 277 -6.62 0.73 -25.87
CA THR A 277 -6.14 1.18 -27.17
C THR A 277 -4.76 1.81 -27.07
N ARG A 278 -4.09 1.97 -28.23
CA ARG A 278 -2.79 2.65 -28.30
C ARG A 278 -2.90 4.11 -27.86
N ASP A 279 -3.96 4.79 -28.24
CA ASP A 279 -4.17 6.20 -27.93
C ASP A 279 -4.42 6.39 -26.42
N GLU A 280 -5.25 5.55 -25.80
CA GLU A 280 -5.46 5.54 -24.35
C GLU A 280 -4.16 5.27 -23.57
N LEU A 281 -3.30 4.37 -24.05
CA LEU A 281 -2.01 4.11 -23.45
C LEU A 281 -1.08 5.33 -23.57
N TYR A 282 -1.05 5.98 -24.74
CA TYR A 282 -0.23 7.16 -24.97
C TYR A 282 -0.69 8.34 -24.10
N ASP A 283 -1.99 8.56 -23.99
CA ASP A 283 -2.57 9.55 -23.07
C ASP A 283 -2.15 9.29 -21.62
N LEU A 284 -2.24 8.04 -21.17
CA LEU A 284 -1.83 7.66 -19.81
C LEU A 284 -0.33 7.87 -19.56
N LEU A 285 0.49 7.74 -20.60
CA LEU A 285 1.94 7.94 -20.53
C LEU A 285 2.36 9.41 -20.73
N ASP A 286 1.43 10.33 -20.97
CA ASP A 286 1.71 11.71 -21.41
C ASP A 286 2.63 11.75 -22.65
N TYR A 287 2.43 10.79 -23.58
CA TYR A 287 3.25 10.62 -24.79
C TYR A 287 2.52 11.06 -26.03
N ASP A 288 3.05 12.08 -26.71
CA ASP A 288 2.58 12.52 -28.04
C ASP A 288 3.55 12.02 -29.12
N PRO A 289 3.15 11.05 -29.96
CA PRO A 289 3.99 10.52 -31.01
C PRO A 289 4.30 11.52 -32.14
N SER A 290 3.53 12.61 -32.27
CA SER A 290 3.74 13.64 -33.28
C SER A 290 4.89 14.60 -32.93
N LEU A 291 5.28 14.68 -31.68
CA LEU A 291 6.35 15.56 -31.23
C LEU A 291 7.74 14.99 -31.57
N PRO A 292 8.69 15.85 -31.99
CA PRO A 292 10.08 15.44 -32.22
C PRO A 292 10.69 14.79 -30.95
N SER A 293 11.61 13.82 -31.14
CA SER A 293 12.25 13.07 -30.04
C SER A 293 12.98 13.94 -29.00
N GLN A 294 13.35 15.16 -29.35
CA GLN A 294 14.00 16.12 -28.44
C GLN A 294 13.03 16.82 -27.47
N SER A 295 11.72 16.79 -27.77
CA SER A 295 10.68 17.33 -26.88
C SER A 295 10.04 16.26 -25.99
N ARG A 296 10.51 15.04 -26.04
CA ARG A 296 10.04 13.94 -25.19
C ARG A 296 10.48 14.17 -23.74
N PRO A 297 9.61 13.89 -22.75
CA PRO A 297 10.04 13.99 -21.34
C PRO A 297 11.29 13.13 -21.12
N SER A 298 12.33 13.71 -20.55
CA SER A 298 13.60 13.03 -20.24
C SER A 298 13.40 12.05 -19.06
N GLY A 299 12.67 10.99 -19.26
CA GLY A 299 12.33 9.96 -18.28
C GLY A 299 13.13 8.67 -18.35
N THR A 300 14.11 8.59 -19.24
CA THR A 300 15.01 7.42 -19.33
C THR A 300 16.44 7.88 -19.55
N ALA A 301 17.13 8.25 -18.46
CA ALA A 301 18.58 8.09 -18.46
C ALA A 301 18.89 6.60 -18.37
N ARG A 302 19.72 6.13 -19.30
CA ARG A 302 20.28 4.78 -19.39
C ARG A 302 20.96 4.37 -18.11
#